data_ae627d99d2e8375f715308f1fffa77ff
#
_entry.id   ae627d99d2e8375f715308f1fffa77ff
#
_cell.length_a   1.000
_cell.length_b   1.000
_cell.length_c   1.000
_cell.angle_alpha   90.00
_cell.angle_beta   90.00
_cell.angle_gamma   90.00
#
_symmetry.space_group_name_H-M   'P 1'
#
loop_
_entity.id
_entity.type
_entity.pdbx_description
1 polymer ?
#
loop_
_entity_poly.entity_id
_entity_poly.type
_entity_poly.pdbx_seq_one_letter_code
_entity_poly.pdbx_strand_id
1 'polypeptide(L)'
;MKKNKKIIHRLVDRAEQLAHKLYNESLKIVLCHSDIHGGNVLIDKNNNLYIVDWDAPIMAPKERDLMFIGGGVGNVWNKPFEENLFYKGYENTEINRIILAYYRHERIVEDIAIYCQSLFFTTVRNEDKQEIYKHFIDMFAPRGVVDIAFETDER
;
A
#
# COMPACT_ATOMS: atom_id res chain seq x y z
N MET A 1 7.47 7.97 17.83
CA MET A 1 6.90 6.66 18.17
C MET A 1 5.83 6.72 19.24
N LYS A 2 6.03 7.28 20.47
CA LYS A 2 4.97 7.30 21.51
C LYS A 2 3.63 7.90 21.03
N LYS A 3 3.66 8.98 20.21
CA LYS A 3 2.48 9.67 19.68
C LYS A 3 1.62 8.77 18.79
N ASN A 4 2.23 7.92 17.96
CA ASN A 4 1.52 7.10 16.98
C ASN A 4 1.25 5.66 17.46
N LYS A 5 1.65 5.31 18.69
CA LYS A 5 1.50 3.95 19.23
C LYS A 5 0.07 3.43 19.14
N LYS A 6 -0.92 4.26 19.52
CA LYS A 6 -2.34 3.84 19.48
C LYS A 6 -2.83 3.59 18.05
N ILE A 7 -2.35 4.40 17.08
CA ILE A 7 -2.71 4.23 15.66
C ILE A 7 -2.10 2.96 15.13
N ILE A 8 -0.83 2.68 15.44
CA ILE A 8 -0.14 1.45 15.02
C ILE A 8 -0.86 0.21 15.54
N HIS A 9 -1.25 0.18 16.83
CA HIS A 9 -2.04 -0.94 17.36
C HIS A 9 -3.37 -1.10 16.62
N ARG A 10 -4.09 -0.01 16.35
CA ARG A 10 -5.34 -0.06 15.58
C ARG A 10 -5.14 -0.59 14.17
N LEU A 11 -4.02 -0.26 13.51
CA LEU A 11 -3.70 -0.80 12.18
C LEU A 11 -3.50 -2.32 12.23
N VAL A 12 -2.72 -2.81 13.20
CA VAL A 12 -2.47 -4.24 13.38
C VAL A 12 -3.78 -4.97 13.71
N ASP A 13 -4.51 -4.50 14.73
CA ASP A 13 -5.79 -5.11 15.13
C ASP A 13 -6.78 -5.16 13.95
N ARG A 14 -6.77 -4.11 13.10
CA ARG A 14 -7.68 -4.06 11.95
C ARG A 14 -7.23 -4.98 10.83
N ALA A 15 -5.94 -5.06 10.53
CA ALA A 15 -5.40 -6.01 9.56
C ALA A 15 -5.77 -7.46 9.96
N GLU A 16 -5.60 -7.81 11.24
CA GLU A 16 -5.99 -9.13 11.76
C GLU A 16 -7.50 -9.40 11.61
N GLN A 17 -8.35 -8.44 11.96
CA GLN A 17 -9.80 -8.58 11.82
C GLN A 17 -10.22 -8.79 10.36
N LEU A 18 -9.59 -8.06 9.42
CA LEU A 18 -9.86 -8.21 7.98
C LEU A 18 -9.36 -9.56 7.47
N ALA A 19 -8.17 -10.00 7.88
CA ALA A 19 -7.65 -11.33 7.57
C ALA A 19 -8.59 -12.45 8.04
N HIS A 20 -9.11 -12.35 9.27
CA HIS A 20 -10.06 -13.32 9.78
C HIS A 20 -11.37 -13.38 8.98
N LYS A 21 -11.87 -12.24 8.48
CA LYS A 21 -13.05 -12.22 7.61
C LYS A 21 -12.81 -12.93 6.28
N LEU A 22 -11.58 -12.86 5.76
CA LEU A 22 -11.21 -13.43 4.48
C LEU A 22 -10.78 -14.90 4.55
N TYR A 23 -10.49 -15.43 5.74
CA TYR A 23 -9.88 -16.75 5.94
C TYR A 23 -10.65 -17.90 5.30
N ASN A 24 -11.98 -17.85 5.30
CA ASN A 24 -12.84 -18.89 4.74
C ASN A 24 -13.47 -18.51 3.39
N GLU A 25 -13.07 -17.38 2.82
CA GLU A 25 -13.62 -16.91 1.55
C GLU A 25 -12.95 -17.61 0.35
N SER A 26 -13.72 -17.95 -0.65
CA SER A 26 -13.19 -18.46 -1.91
C SER A 26 -12.74 -17.29 -2.78
N LEU A 27 -11.46 -16.95 -2.70
CA LEU A 27 -10.89 -15.79 -3.39
C LEU A 27 -10.41 -16.18 -4.80
N LYS A 28 -10.67 -15.32 -5.79
CA LYS A 28 -10.10 -15.47 -7.13
C LYS A 28 -8.65 -15.00 -7.09
N ILE A 29 -7.72 -15.94 -7.32
CA ILE A 29 -6.28 -15.71 -7.29
C ILE A 29 -5.76 -15.47 -8.71
N VAL A 30 -4.90 -14.47 -8.86
CA VAL A 30 -4.22 -14.09 -10.10
C VAL A 30 -2.73 -13.84 -9.80
N LEU A 31 -1.91 -13.77 -10.84
CA LEU A 31 -0.52 -13.31 -10.69
C LEU A 31 -0.54 -11.79 -10.45
N CYS A 32 0.02 -11.36 -9.34
CA CYS A 32 0.18 -9.97 -8.95
C CYS A 32 1.65 -9.57 -8.99
N HIS A 33 1.90 -8.34 -9.39
CA HIS A 33 3.21 -7.70 -9.33
C HIS A 33 3.66 -7.48 -7.88
N SER A 34 2.70 -7.23 -7.02
CA SER A 34 2.80 -6.96 -5.57
C SER A 34 3.40 -5.61 -5.15
N ASP A 35 4.00 -4.86 -6.07
CA ASP A 35 4.53 -3.51 -5.84
C ASP A 35 4.27 -2.59 -7.06
N ILE A 36 3.09 -2.67 -7.68
CA ILE A 36 2.73 -1.90 -8.88
C ILE A 36 2.28 -0.48 -8.54
N HIS A 37 3.22 0.40 -8.36
CA HIS A 37 2.97 1.83 -8.20
C HIS A 37 3.56 2.65 -9.36
N GLY A 38 3.27 3.96 -9.41
CA GLY A 38 3.69 4.82 -10.52
C GLY A 38 5.21 4.87 -10.78
N GLY A 39 6.04 4.58 -9.76
CA GLY A 39 7.49 4.48 -9.91
C GLY A 39 7.96 3.26 -10.70
N ASN A 40 7.14 2.19 -10.76
CA ASN A 40 7.43 0.96 -11.49
C ASN A 40 6.72 0.91 -12.87
N VAL A 41 6.21 2.07 -13.33
CA VAL A 41 5.60 2.22 -14.65
C VAL A 41 6.44 3.17 -15.49
N LEU A 42 7.00 2.66 -16.58
CA LEU A 42 7.81 3.44 -17.52
C LEU A 42 7.05 3.65 -18.82
N ILE A 43 7.17 4.85 -19.38
CA ILE A 43 6.61 5.19 -20.71
C ILE A 43 7.77 5.63 -21.61
N ASP A 44 7.96 4.94 -22.73
CA ASP A 44 8.99 5.31 -23.69
C ASP A 44 8.58 6.48 -24.61
N LYS A 45 9.51 6.94 -25.45
CA LYS A 45 9.29 8.03 -26.41
C LYS A 45 8.21 7.73 -27.46
N ASN A 46 7.83 6.48 -27.64
CA ASN A 46 6.78 6.03 -28.57
C ASN A 46 5.45 5.79 -27.86
N ASN A 47 5.31 6.20 -26.59
CA ASN A 47 4.16 5.96 -25.71
C ASN A 47 3.90 4.48 -25.41
N ASN A 48 4.91 3.61 -25.51
CA ASN A 48 4.79 2.25 -25.01
C ASN A 48 4.93 2.23 -23.48
N LEU A 49 4.03 1.53 -22.80
CA LEU A 49 4.04 1.36 -21.36
C LEU A 49 4.73 0.05 -20.98
N TYR A 50 5.63 0.12 -20.00
CA TYR A 50 6.35 -1.01 -19.42
C TYR A 50 6.15 -1.02 -17.92
N ILE A 51 5.86 -2.20 -17.38
CA ILE A 51 5.84 -2.45 -15.95
C ILE A 51 7.15 -3.16 -15.61
N VAL A 52 7.92 -2.59 -14.71
CA VAL A 52 9.27 -3.04 -14.32
C VAL A 52 9.31 -3.43 -12.84
N ASP A 53 10.44 -4.01 -12.39
CA ASP A 53 10.64 -4.42 -11.00
C ASP A 53 9.75 -5.59 -10.56
N TRP A 54 9.81 -6.65 -11.32
CA TRP A 54 9.11 -7.93 -11.05
C TRP A 54 9.87 -8.86 -10.09
N ASP A 55 10.52 -8.30 -9.07
CA ASP A 55 11.41 -9.07 -8.19
C ASP A 55 10.67 -9.99 -7.23
N ALA A 56 9.43 -9.65 -6.86
CA ALA A 56 8.64 -10.40 -5.89
C ALA A 56 7.18 -10.62 -6.32
N PRO A 57 6.91 -11.21 -7.50
CA PRO A 57 5.54 -11.48 -7.92
C PRO A 57 4.90 -12.55 -7.03
N ILE A 58 3.61 -12.43 -6.75
CA ILE A 58 2.87 -13.38 -5.92
C ILE A 58 1.54 -13.79 -6.53
N MET A 59 1.03 -14.96 -6.12
CA MET A 59 -0.32 -15.38 -6.43
C MET A 59 -1.27 -14.87 -5.35
N ALA A 60 -2.12 -13.90 -5.69
CA ALA A 60 -3.01 -13.20 -4.76
C ALA A 60 -4.30 -12.72 -5.45
N PRO A 61 -5.33 -12.28 -4.72
CA PRO A 61 -6.41 -11.49 -5.29
C PRO A 61 -5.87 -10.23 -5.98
N LYS A 62 -6.52 -9.82 -7.08
CA LYS A 62 -6.11 -8.61 -7.85
C LYS A 62 -6.02 -7.33 -7.01
N GLU A 63 -6.74 -7.27 -5.91
CA GLU A 63 -6.73 -6.17 -4.96
C GLU A 63 -5.34 -5.96 -4.32
N ARG A 64 -4.47 -6.98 -4.34
CA ARG A 64 -3.05 -6.85 -3.92
C ARG A 64 -2.31 -5.82 -4.76
N ASP A 65 -2.57 -5.77 -6.07
CA ASP A 65 -2.00 -4.75 -6.95
C ASP A 65 -2.85 -3.46 -6.93
N LEU A 66 -4.17 -3.59 -6.92
CA LEU A 66 -5.08 -2.44 -6.94
C LEU A 66 -5.03 -1.59 -5.66
N MET A 67 -4.44 -2.07 -4.58
CA MET A 67 -4.30 -1.29 -3.33
C MET A 67 -3.50 0.00 -3.51
N PHE A 68 -2.59 0.04 -4.50
CA PHE A 68 -1.79 1.23 -4.81
C PHE A 68 -2.59 2.32 -5.52
N ILE A 69 -3.69 1.95 -6.20
CA ILE A 69 -4.50 2.90 -6.95
C ILE A 69 -5.34 3.74 -5.99
N GLY A 70 -5.02 5.03 -5.88
CA GLY A 70 -5.60 5.92 -4.88
C GLY A 70 -5.16 5.62 -3.43
N GLY A 71 -4.33 4.60 -3.21
CA GLY A 71 -3.84 4.20 -1.89
C GLY A 71 -2.65 5.00 -1.39
N GLY A 72 -1.96 5.68 -2.29
CA GLY A 72 -0.73 6.41 -2.00
C GLY A 72 0.49 5.50 -1.81
N VAL A 73 1.65 6.07 -2.03
CA VAL A 73 2.96 5.49 -1.66
C VAL A 73 3.78 6.64 -1.12
N GLY A 74 4.20 6.59 0.14
CA GLY A 74 4.94 7.70 0.75
C GLY A 74 4.25 9.07 0.64
N ASN A 75 2.92 9.13 0.67
CA ASN A 75 2.07 10.31 0.46
C ASN A 75 2.05 10.88 -0.97
N VAL A 76 2.43 10.09 -1.97
CA VAL A 76 2.25 10.41 -3.39
C VAL A 76 1.24 9.43 -4.04
N TRP A 77 0.76 9.74 -5.26
CA TRP A 77 -0.23 8.93 -5.99
C TRP A 77 -1.52 8.63 -5.19
N ASN A 78 -1.99 9.62 -4.47
CA ASN A 78 -3.18 9.53 -3.60
C ASN A 78 -4.29 10.50 -4.03
N LYS A 79 -4.26 11.01 -5.27
CA LYS A 79 -5.22 11.99 -5.75
C LYS A 79 -6.46 11.30 -6.31
N PRO A 80 -7.68 11.69 -5.90
CA PRO A 80 -8.93 11.05 -6.35
C PRO A 80 -9.13 11.04 -7.86
N PHE A 81 -8.62 12.06 -8.58
CA PHE A 81 -8.77 12.10 -10.04
C PHE A 81 -7.90 11.05 -10.74
N GLU A 82 -6.74 10.69 -10.17
CA GLU A 82 -5.85 9.64 -10.71
C GLU A 82 -6.51 8.26 -10.55
N GLU A 83 -7.13 8.00 -9.39
CA GLU A 83 -7.92 6.80 -9.14
C GLU A 83 -9.06 6.66 -10.16
N ASN A 84 -9.83 7.73 -10.39
CA ASN A 84 -10.92 7.74 -11.36
C ASN A 84 -10.44 7.49 -12.81
N LEU A 85 -9.31 8.07 -13.19
CA LEU A 85 -8.73 7.85 -14.52
C LEU A 85 -8.27 6.40 -14.70
N PHE A 86 -7.63 5.84 -13.69
CA PHE A 86 -7.21 4.44 -13.70
C PHE A 86 -8.41 3.51 -13.92
N TYR A 87 -9.43 3.59 -13.06
CA TYR A 87 -10.58 2.71 -13.15
C TYR A 87 -11.42 2.92 -14.41
N LYS A 88 -11.40 4.11 -15.00
CA LYS A 88 -11.99 4.35 -16.33
C LYS A 88 -11.30 3.55 -17.44
N GLY A 89 -9.95 3.40 -17.35
CA GLY A 89 -9.15 2.63 -18.30
C GLY A 89 -9.10 1.13 -17.99
N TYR A 90 -9.22 0.77 -16.70
CA TYR A 90 -9.19 -0.62 -16.23
C TYR A 90 -10.50 -1.39 -16.53
N GLU A 91 -11.52 -0.65 -17.00
CA GLU A 91 -12.84 -1.13 -17.35
C GLU A 91 -13.64 -1.74 -16.18
N ASN A 92 -14.85 -2.27 -16.47
CA ASN A 92 -15.82 -2.73 -15.48
C ASN A 92 -15.29 -3.89 -14.62
N THR A 93 -14.49 -3.59 -13.63
CA THR A 93 -14.01 -4.58 -12.66
C THR A 93 -14.67 -4.34 -11.30
N GLU A 94 -15.26 -5.39 -10.75
CA GLU A 94 -15.74 -5.35 -9.38
C GLU A 94 -14.56 -5.42 -8.41
N ILE A 95 -14.48 -4.48 -7.49
CA ILE A 95 -13.46 -4.42 -6.44
C ILE A 95 -14.05 -4.94 -5.15
N ASN A 96 -13.41 -5.95 -4.57
CA ASN A 96 -13.74 -6.39 -3.22
C ASN A 96 -13.13 -5.43 -2.20
N ARG A 97 -13.98 -4.60 -1.58
CA ARG A 97 -13.56 -3.57 -0.64
C ARG A 97 -12.88 -4.12 0.61
N ILE A 98 -13.30 -5.30 1.08
CA ILE A 98 -12.69 -5.95 2.26
C ILE A 98 -11.26 -6.39 1.93
N ILE A 99 -11.04 -6.98 0.77
CA ILE A 99 -9.71 -7.41 0.31
C ILE A 99 -8.82 -6.19 0.09
N LEU A 100 -9.35 -5.15 -0.55
CA LEU A 100 -8.60 -3.90 -0.78
C LEU A 100 -8.18 -3.25 0.54
N ALA A 101 -9.10 -3.15 1.50
CA ALA A 101 -8.81 -2.62 2.84
C ALA A 101 -7.76 -3.48 3.56
N TYR A 102 -7.87 -4.81 3.48
CA TYR A 102 -6.89 -5.72 4.06
C TYR A 102 -5.48 -5.42 3.55
N TYR A 103 -5.28 -5.39 2.23
CA TYR A 103 -3.95 -5.16 1.67
C TYR A 103 -3.40 -3.76 1.96
N ARG A 104 -4.24 -2.73 2.02
CA ARG A 104 -3.81 -1.39 2.45
C ARG A 104 -3.34 -1.38 3.90
N HIS A 105 -4.02 -2.06 4.81
CA HIS A 105 -3.59 -2.16 6.21
C HIS A 105 -2.35 -3.03 6.37
N GLU A 106 -2.32 -4.19 5.71
CA GLU A 106 -1.20 -5.12 5.75
C GLU A 106 0.09 -4.46 5.27
N ARG A 107 0.07 -3.79 4.11
CA ARG A 107 1.23 -3.07 3.57
C ARG A 107 1.74 -2.00 4.53
N ILE A 108 0.87 -1.22 5.16
CA ILE A 108 1.28 -0.20 6.13
C ILE A 108 1.96 -0.84 7.35
N VAL A 109 1.45 -1.97 7.85
CA VAL A 109 2.06 -2.70 8.96
C VAL A 109 3.44 -3.23 8.57
N GLU A 110 3.59 -3.77 7.36
CA GLU A 110 4.87 -4.20 6.80
C GLU A 110 5.86 -3.04 6.68
N ASP A 111 5.46 -1.91 6.08
CA ASP A 111 6.30 -0.73 5.94
C ASP A 111 6.76 -0.19 7.30
N ILE A 112 5.88 -0.15 8.31
CA ILE A 112 6.23 0.22 9.68
C ILE A 112 7.30 -0.72 10.25
N ALA A 113 7.17 -2.03 10.03
CA ALA A 113 8.15 -3.01 10.50
C ALA A 113 9.52 -2.81 9.83
N ILE A 114 9.54 -2.58 8.50
CA ILE A 114 10.75 -2.30 7.73
C ILE A 114 11.44 -1.03 8.22
N TYR A 115 10.69 0.08 8.39
CA TYR A 115 11.25 1.32 8.94
C TYR A 115 11.79 1.14 10.36
N CYS A 116 11.10 0.42 11.22
CA CYS A 116 11.57 0.13 12.57
C CYS A 116 12.86 -0.72 12.54
N GLN A 117 12.91 -1.74 11.69
CA GLN A 117 14.10 -2.56 11.52
C GLN A 117 15.30 -1.72 11.06
N SER A 118 15.09 -0.87 10.05
CA SER A 118 16.14 0.00 9.51
C SER A 118 16.64 1.01 10.54
N LEU A 119 15.74 1.62 11.34
CA LEU A 119 16.08 2.63 12.32
C LEU A 119 16.78 2.09 13.56
N PHE A 120 16.40 0.88 14.03
CA PHE A 120 16.84 0.37 15.34
C PHE A 120 17.81 -0.79 15.27
N PHE A 121 17.78 -1.58 14.20
CA PHE A 121 18.52 -2.84 14.12
C PHE A 121 19.55 -2.88 12.99
N THR A 122 19.62 -1.84 12.15
CA THR A 122 20.56 -1.79 11.03
C THR A 122 21.56 -0.63 11.24
N THR A 123 22.84 -0.88 10.87
CA THR A 123 23.86 0.17 10.87
C THR A 123 23.75 0.95 9.56
N VAL A 124 23.03 2.07 9.58
CA VAL A 124 22.93 3.02 8.46
C VAL A 124 23.53 4.36 8.85
N ARG A 125 23.94 5.16 7.86
CA ARG A 125 24.46 6.52 8.09
C ARG A 125 23.40 7.42 8.73
N ASN A 126 23.80 8.42 9.49
CA ASN A 126 22.87 9.31 10.18
C ASN A 126 21.94 10.07 9.22
N GLU A 127 22.44 10.45 8.04
CA GLU A 127 21.64 11.12 6.99
C GLU A 127 20.52 10.20 6.49
N ASP A 128 20.86 8.94 6.19
CA ASP A 128 19.90 7.93 5.76
C ASP A 128 18.86 7.66 6.86
N LYS A 129 19.26 7.65 8.14
CA LYS A 129 18.33 7.52 9.28
C LYS A 129 17.33 8.66 9.37
N GLN A 130 17.74 9.88 9.08
CA GLN A 130 16.84 11.04 9.10
C GLN A 130 15.78 10.92 7.98
N GLU A 131 16.18 10.49 6.79
CA GLU A 131 15.29 10.28 5.67
C GLU A 131 14.30 9.14 5.95
N ILE A 132 14.78 7.99 6.42
CA ILE A 132 13.94 6.85 6.85
C ILE A 132 12.93 7.29 7.92
N TYR A 133 13.38 8.05 8.92
CA TYR A 133 12.49 8.55 9.97
C TYR A 133 11.45 9.53 9.42
N LYS A 134 11.82 10.39 8.48
CA LYS A 134 10.90 11.30 7.81
C LYS A 134 9.81 10.51 7.07
N HIS A 135 10.18 9.54 6.24
CA HIS A 135 9.24 8.68 5.52
C HIS A 135 8.29 7.95 6.49
N PHE A 136 8.81 7.40 7.59
CA PHE A 136 8.00 6.79 8.63
C PHE A 136 6.97 7.76 9.23
N ILE A 137 7.35 9.01 9.51
CA ILE A 137 6.41 10.00 10.07
C ILE A 137 5.38 10.46 9.03
N ASP A 138 5.80 10.60 7.77
CA ASP A 138 4.94 11.03 6.67
C ASP A 138 3.78 10.05 6.41
N MET A 139 3.93 8.76 6.76
CA MET A 139 2.82 7.80 6.70
C MET A 139 1.60 8.23 7.53
N PHE A 140 1.83 8.94 8.63
CA PHE A 140 0.81 9.42 9.59
C PHE A 140 0.40 10.89 9.34
N ALA A 141 0.82 11.48 8.23
CA ALA A 141 0.40 12.82 7.85
C ALA A 141 -1.09 12.84 7.47
N PRO A 142 -1.78 13.98 7.61
CA PRO A 142 -3.16 14.12 7.16
C PRO A 142 -3.30 13.71 5.68
N ARG A 143 -4.29 12.87 5.37
CA ARG A 143 -4.51 12.27 4.05
C ARG A 143 -3.35 11.41 3.54
N GLY A 144 -2.47 10.97 4.43
CA GLY A 144 -1.43 9.99 4.16
C GLY A 144 -1.99 8.58 4.06
N VAL A 145 -1.08 7.62 3.82
CA VAL A 145 -1.46 6.21 3.60
C VAL A 145 -2.28 5.61 4.74
N VAL A 146 -2.01 6.03 5.98
CA VAL A 146 -2.75 5.56 7.17
C VAL A 146 -4.20 6.02 7.15
N ASP A 147 -4.44 7.31 6.88
CA ASP A 147 -5.81 7.85 6.79
C ASP A 147 -6.57 7.19 5.64
N ILE A 148 -5.92 7.02 4.47
CA ILE A 148 -6.51 6.38 3.29
C ILE A 148 -6.92 4.93 3.60
N ALA A 149 -6.09 4.18 4.33
CA ALA A 149 -6.42 2.79 4.69
C ALA A 149 -7.69 2.73 5.56
N PHE A 150 -7.79 3.56 6.59
CA PHE A 150 -8.99 3.63 7.43
C PHE A 150 -10.22 4.11 6.66
N GLU A 151 -10.09 5.13 5.81
CA GLU A 151 -11.19 5.60 4.95
C GLU A 151 -11.66 4.53 3.96
N THR A 152 -10.77 3.68 3.47
CA THR A 152 -11.12 2.56 2.57
C THR A 152 -12.00 1.54 3.26
N ASP A 153 -11.74 1.30 4.54
CA ASP A 153 -12.42 0.34 5.36
C ASP A 153 -13.84 0.79 5.78
N GLU A 154 -14.06 2.11 5.86
CA GLU A 154 -15.35 2.69 6.23
C GLU A 154 -16.35 2.80 5.06
N ARG A 155 -15.90 2.57 3.82
CA ARG A 155 -16.70 2.65 2.58
C ARG A 155 -17.21 1.27 2.15
#